data_5cac8b111c84f05e94d3674e72b327aa
#
_entry.id   5cac8b111c84f05e94d3674e72b327aa
#
_cell.length_a   1.000
_cell.length_b   1.000
_cell.length_c   1.000
_cell.angle_alpha   90.00
_cell.angle_beta   90.00
_cell.angle_gamma   90.00
#
_symmetry.space_group_name_H-M   'P 1'
#
loop_
_entity.id
_entity.type
_entity.pdbx_description
1 polymer ?
#
loop_
_entity_poly.entity_id
_entity_poly.type
_entity_poly.pdbx_seq_one_letter_code
_entity_poly.pdbx_strand_id
1 'polypeptide(L)'
;MNKRFDDNDLTAFATRYMAQWNEADPELRRTLIHEIWAPSGAQTLVDPPVEIRQAATQLSFVVPALEARGHDALQARVTRAYEMFVAPGEYFFEVGEAAELPAGLIGLPWSMVARADGAVAGGGYEVIGLDDDGRISFDHQFIEGVR
;
A
#
# COMPACT_ATOMS: atom_id res chain seq x y z
N MET A 1 -28.05 -4.57 -6.12
CA MET A 1 -27.08 -3.96 -5.20
C MET A 1 -26.39 -2.79 -5.89
N ASN A 2 -26.51 -1.60 -5.33
CA ASN A 2 -25.92 -0.42 -5.94
C ASN A 2 -24.40 -0.43 -5.73
N LYS A 3 -23.66 -0.38 -6.83
CA LYS A 3 -22.20 -0.18 -6.75
C LYS A 3 -21.91 1.26 -6.35
N ARG A 4 -21.01 1.43 -5.41
CA ARG A 4 -20.51 2.75 -4.99
C ARG A 4 -19.54 3.34 -6.01
N PHE A 5 -18.79 2.48 -6.71
CA PHE A 5 -17.77 2.87 -7.68
C PHE A 5 -18.04 2.24 -9.03
N ASP A 6 -17.78 2.97 -10.11
CA ASP A 6 -17.72 2.36 -11.44
C ASP A 6 -16.30 1.84 -11.74
N ASP A 7 -16.11 1.18 -12.88
CA ASP A 7 -14.81 0.61 -13.24
C ASP A 7 -13.74 1.69 -13.45
N ASN A 8 -14.14 2.86 -13.95
CA ASN A 8 -13.22 3.98 -14.14
C ASN A 8 -12.77 4.56 -12.81
N ASP A 9 -13.68 4.67 -11.81
CA ASP A 9 -13.36 5.12 -10.46
C ASP A 9 -12.33 4.18 -9.82
N LEU A 10 -12.54 2.88 -9.94
CA LEU A 10 -11.65 1.86 -9.37
C LEU A 10 -10.27 1.90 -10.04
N THR A 11 -10.22 2.02 -11.36
CA THR A 11 -8.95 2.10 -12.11
C THR A 11 -8.18 3.36 -11.74
N ALA A 12 -8.86 4.50 -11.67
CA ALA A 12 -8.23 5.77 -11.29
C ALA A 12 -7.69 5.72 -9.86
N PHE A 13 -8.45 5.14 -8.93
CA PHE A 13 -8.00 4.95 -7.55
C PHE A 13 -6.77 4.06 -7.48
N ALA A 14 -6.80 2.92 -8.16
CA ALA A 14 -5.68 1.98 -8.19
C ALA A 14 -4.40 2.63 -8.72
N THR A 15 -4.51 3.41 -9.79
CA THR A 15 -3.38 4.13 -10.38
C THR A 15 -2.79 5.14 -9.38
N ARG A 16 -3.63 5.92 -8.71
CA ARG A 16 -3.17 6.89 -7.71
C ARG A 16 -2.55 6.21 -6.49
N TYR A 17 -3.16 5.12 -6.03
CA TYR A 17 -2.62 4.36 -4.91
C TYR A 17 -1.21 3.85 -5.21
N MET A 18 -1.03 3.25 -6.37
CA MET A 18 0.27 2.66 -6.72
C MET A 18 1.33 3.72 -7.01
N ALA A 19 0.95 4.90 -7.51
CA ALA A 19 1.90 5.96 -7.84
C ALA A 19 2.76 6.38 -6.65
N GLN A 20 2.21 6.42 -5.43
CA GLN A 20 2.96 6.81 -4.24
C GLN A 20 4.12 5.84 -3.94
N TRP A 21 3.94 4.54 -4.24
CA TRP A 21 4.94 3.51 -3.93
C TRP A 21 6.11 3.50 -4.91
N ASN A 22 5.91 4.01 -6.11
CA ASN A 22 6.93 4.04 -7.16
C ASN A 22 7.56 5.43 -7.37
N GLU A 23 7.10 6.47 -6.68
CA GLU A 23 7.52 7.84 -6.94
C GLU A 23 8.93 8.11 -6.39
N ALA A 24 9.83 8.53 -7.27
CA ALA A 24 11.21 8.82 -6.94
C ALA A 24 11.39 10.16 -6.21
N ASP A 25 10.59 11.18 -6.57
CA ASP A 25 10.68 12.51 -5.97
C ASP A 25 10.03 12.52 -4.59
N PRO A 26 10.80 12.77 -3.51
CA PRO A 26 10.25 12.76 -2.15
C PRO A 26 9.13 13.79 -1.92
N GLU A 27 9.22 14.95 -2.55
CA GLU A 27 8.19 15.98 -2.42
C GLU A 27 6.91 15.62 -3.13
N LEU A 28 7.02 15.07 -4.34
CA LEU A 28 5.85 14.59 -5.07
C LEU A 28 5.22 13.39 -4.37
N ARG A 29 6.04 12.50 -3.82
CA ARG A 29 5.56 11.36 -3.01
C ARG A 29 4.74 11.87 -1.81
N ARG A 30 5.24 12.88 -1.12
CA ARG A 30 4.52 13.50 0.00
C ARG A 30 3.17 14.05 -0.44
N THR A 31 3.13 14.74 -1.56
CA THR A 31 1.89 15.28 -2.12
C THR A 31 0.88 14.16 -2.43
N LEU A 32 1.35 13.09 -3.07
CA LEU A 32 0.50 11.94 -3.39
C LEU A 32 -0.09 11.30 -2.11
N ILE A 33 0.73 11.16 -1.07
CA ILE A 33 0.27 10.61 0.21
C ILE A 33 -0.79 11.51 0.84
N HIS A 34 -0.57 12.82 0.87
CA HIS A 34 -1.52 13.76 1.45
C HIS A 34 -2.84 13.83 0.68
N GLU A 35 -2.81 13.57 -0.63
CA GLU A 35 -4.01 13.58 -1.45
C GLU A 35 -4.85 12.30 -1.28
N ILE A 36 -4.20 11.14 -1.13
CA ILE A 36 -4.91 9.86 -1.14
C ILE A 36 -5.28 9.38 0.28
N TRP A 37 -4.49 9.73 1.30
CA TRP A 37 -4.75 9.29 2.68
C TRP A 37 -5.45 10.39 3.48
N ALA A 38 -6.46 9.99 4.27
CA ALA A 38 -7.03 10.87 5.28
C ALA A 38 -5.97 11.24 6.32
N PRO A 39 -6.07 12.41 6.98
CA PRO A 39 -5.07 12.82 7.99
C PRO A 39 -4.87 11.81 9.12
N SER A 40 -5.89 11.05 9.46
CA SER A 40 -5.84 9.99 10.48
C SER A 40 -5.81 8.59 9.87
N GLY A 41 -5.56 8.50 8.55
CA GLY A 41 -5.51 7.22 7.84
C GLY A 41 -4.42 6.31 8.38
N ALA A 42 -4.65 5.00 8.30
CA ALA A 42 -3.70 4.02 8.81
C ALA A 42 -3.58 2.83 7.87
N GLN A 43 -2.35 2.38 7.66
CA GLN A 43 -2.07 1.11 7.02
C GLN A 43 -1.65 0.11 8.07
N THR A 44 -2.30 -1.05 8.08
CA THR A 44 -2.00 -2.15 9.00
C THR A 44 -1.47 -3.32 8.19
N LEU A 45 -0.26 -3.77 8.51
CA LEU A 45 0.30 -5.00 7.93
C LEU A 45 -0.27 -6.17 8.71
N VAL A 46 -1.15 -6.91 8.06
CA VAL A 46 -1.79 -8.09 8.66
C VAL A 46 -0.88 -9.28 8.41
N ASP A 47 -0.51 -9.99 9.48
CA ASP A 47 0.33 -11.17 9.42
C ASP A 47 1.61 -10.95 8.57
N PRO A 48 2.45 -9.95 8.96
CA PRO A 48 3.63 -9.60 8.17
C PRO A 48 4.64 -10.75 8.09
N PRO A 49 5.51 -10.77 7.06
CA PRO A 49 6.55 -11.79 6.94
C PRO A 49 7.42 -11.89 8.20
N VAL A 50 7.98 -13.08 8.43
CA VAL A 50 8.74 -13.40 9.64
C VAL A 50 9.87 -12.39 9.88
N GLU A 51 10.56 -11.98 8.83
CA GLU A 51 11.66 -11.01 8.92
C GLU A 51 11.20 -9.67 9.47
N ILE A 52 10.02 -9.20 9.05
CA ILE A 52 9.44 -7.96 9.53
C ILE A 52 9.02 -8.10 11.00
N ARG A 53 8.43 -9.24 11.36
CA ARG A 53 8.06 -9.53 12.75
C ARG A 53 9.27 -9.58 13.66
N GLN A 54 10.36 -10.22 13.21
CA GLN A 54 11.59 -10.32 13.98
C GLN A 54 12.23 -8.94 14.20
N ALA A 55 12.25 -8.11 13.16
CA ALA A 55 12.73 -6.74 13.28
C ALA A 55 11.90 -5.93 14.27
N ALA A 56 10.58 -6.06 14.23
CA ALA A 56 9.68 -5.39 15.17
C ALA A 56 9.92 -5.86 16.61
N THR A 57 10.15 -7.17 16.81
CA THR A 57 10.44 -7.73 18.13
C THR A 57 11.74 -7.16 18.70
N GLN A 58 12.78 -7.02 17.88
CA GLN A 58 14.06 -6.41 18.29
C GLN A 58 13.89 -4.96 18.73
N LEU A 59 12.90 -4.26 18.18
CA LEU A 59 12.60 -2.89 18.56
C LEU A 59 11.62 -2.79 19.73
N SER A 60 11.30 -3.90 20.36
CA SER A 60 10.38 -4.00 21.52
C SER A 60 8.95 -3.54 21.22
N PHE A 61 8.53 -3.63 19.97
CA PHE A 61 7.12 -3.40 19.62
C PHE A 61 6.26 -4.61 19.99
N VAL A 62 5.11 -4.32 20.58
CA VAL A 62 4.11 -5.36 20.83
C VAL A 62 3.35 -5.59 19.52
N VAL A 63 3.52 -6.81 18.95
CA VAL A 63 2.85 -7.18 17.71
C VAL A 63 1.63 -8.01 18.05
N PRO A 64 0.41 -7.65 17.58
CA PRO A 64 -0.06 -8.53 16.50
C PRO A 64 -0.06 -7.88 15.11
N ALA A 65 -0.02 -6.58 15.02
CA ALA A 65 0.00 -5.94 13.70
C ALA A 65 0.92 -4.73 13.71
N LEU A 66 1.59 -4.47 12.59
CA LEU A 66 2.36 -3.25 12.39
C LEU A 66 1.41 -2.21 11.79
N GLU A 67 1.34 -1.05 12.40
CA GLU A 67 0.44 0.00 11.95
C GLU A 67 1.23 1.30 11.71
N ALA A 68 1.01 1.90 10.54
CA ALA A 68 1.48 3.25 10.22
C ALA A 68 0.25 4.15 10.18
N ARG A 69 0.13 5.04 11.16
CA ARG A 69 -1.02 5.94 11.29
C ARG A 69 -0.60 7.39 11.13
N GLY A 70 -1.33 8.12 10.28
CA GLY A 70 -1.09 9.53 10.00
C GLY A 70 -0.10 9.74 8.87
N HIS A 71 -0.12 10.95 8.29
CA HIS A 71 0.67 11.25 7.09
C HIS A 71 2.17 11.05 7.30
N ASP A 72 2.71 11.43 8.46
CA ASP A 72 4.15 11.30 8.71
C ASP A 72 4.58 9.83 8.77
N ALA A 73 3.83 9.00 9.49
CA ALA A 73 4.13 7.58 9.58
C ALA A 73 3.96 6.88 8.23
N LEU A 74 2.92 7.24 7.49
CA LEU A 74 2.67 6.69 6.15
C LEU A 74 3.78 7.10 5.18
N GLN A 75 4.22 8.35 5.23
CA GLN A 75 5.33 8.81 4.40
C GLN A 75 6.62 8.06 4.72
N ALA A 76 6.92 7.84 6.00
CA ALA A 76 8.07 7.06 6.41
C ALA A 76 7.99 5.62 5.90
N ARG A 77 6.82 5.00 5.99
CA ARG A 77 6.56 3.65 5.51
C ARG A 77 6.77 3.53 4.00
N VAL A 78 6.16 4.43 3.23
CA VAL A 78 6.24 4.42 1.76
C VAL A 78 7.67 4.73 1.30
N THR A 79 8.31 5.73 1.92
CA THR A 79 9.69 6.09 1.59
C THR A 79 10.64 4.92 1.82
N ARG A 80 10.46 4.20 2.94
CA ARG A 80 11.31 3.05 3.25
C ARG A 80 11.15 1.93 2.22
N ALA A 81 9.92 1.63 1.84
CA ALA A 81 9.67 0.62 0.80
C ALA A 81 10.28 1.03 -0.54
N TYR A 82 10.16 2.31 -0.90
CA TYR A 82 10.78 2.84 -2.12
C TYR A 82 12.31 2.66 -2.08
N GLU A 83 12.94 3.06 -0.99
CA GLU A 83 14.40 2.95 -0.83
C GLU A 83 14.89 1.51 -0.89
N MET A 84 14.12 0.58 -0.32
CA MET A 84 14.52 -0.83 -0.27
C MET A 84 14.35 -1.54 -1.61
N PHE A 85 13.29 -1.25 -2.35
CA PHE A 85 12.90 -2.07 -3.50
C PHE A 85 12.97 -1.34 -4.83
N VAL A 86 12.65 -0.06 -4.89
CA VAL A 86 12.52 0.68 -6.15
C VAL A 86 13.79 1.49 -6.47
N ALA A 87 14.33 2.20 -5.49
CA ALA A 87 15.50 3.06 -5.70
C ALA A 87 16.72 2.32 -6.25
N PRO A 88 17.03 1.07 -5.81
CA PRO A 88 18.17 0.34 -6.38
C PRO A 88 18.00 -0.04 -7.87
N GLY A 89 16.80 0.12 -8.43
CA GLY A 89 16.56 -0.19 -9.85
C GLY A 89 16.26 -1.66 -10.14
N GLU A 90 16.04 -2.47 -9.10
CA GLU A 90 15.78 -3.90 -9.26
C GLU A 90 14.30 -4.22 -9.46
N TYR A 91 13.42 -3.46 -8.77
CA TYR A 91 11.98 -3.75 -8.76
C TYR A 91 11.16 -2.50 -8.95
N PHE A 92 9.90 -2.70 -9.29
CA PHE A 92 8.85 -1.70 -9.20
C PHE A 92 7.56 -2.38 -8.75
N PHE A 93 6.61 -1.60 -8.26
CA PHE A 93 5.31 -2.12 -7.84
C PHE A 93 4.28 -1.91 -8.95
N GLU A 94 3.50 -2.94 -9.21
CA GLU A 94 2.46 -2.92 -10.22
C GLU A 94 1.13 -3.29 -9.57
N VAL A 95 0.08 -2.54 -9.92
CA VAL A 95 -1.26 -2.79 -9.38
C VAL A 95 -2.04 -3.69 -10.32
N GLY A 96 -2.81 -4.61 -9.76
CA GLY A 96 -3.74 -5.42 -10.51
C GLY A 96 -5.12 -4.75 -10.59
N GLU A 97 -6.11 -5.53 -10.94
CA GLU A 97 -7.48 -5.03 -11.11
C GLU A 97 -8.15 -4.82 -9.75
N ALA A 98 -8.53 -3.58 -9.46
CA ALA A 98 -9.26 -3.24 -8.25
C ALA A 98 -10.71 -3.73 -8.34
N ALA A 99 -11.26 -4.15 -7.22
CA ALA A 99 -12.64 -4.61 -7.13
C ALA A 99 -13.35 -3.94 -5.96
N GLU A 100 -14.63 -3.67 -6.13
CA GLU A 100 -15.46 -3.23 -5.03
C GLU A 100 -15.87 -4.44 -4.20
N LEU A 101 -15.59 -4.37 -2.89
CA LEU A 101 -15.95 -5.38 -1.91
C LEU A 101 -17.26 -4.99 -1.20
N PRO A 102 -17.86 -5.88 -0.41
CA PRO A 102 -19.02 -5.52 0.42
C PRO A 102 -18.72 -4.31 1.30
N ALA A 103 -19.76 -3.57 1.64
CA ALA A 103 -19.71 -2.37 2.49
C ALA A 103 -18.91 -1.20 1.90
N GLY A 104 -18.76 -1.17 0.58
CA GLY A 104 -18.04 -0.09 -0.12
C GLY A 104 -16.53 -0.11 0.06
N LEU A 105 -15.98 -1.25 0.48
CA LEU A 105 -14.53 -1.42 0.57
C LEU A 105 -13.94 -1.68 -0.82
N ILE A 106 -12.65 -1.44 -0.96
CA ILE A 106 -11.93 -1.69 -2.21
C ILE A 106 -10.89 -2.78 -1.97
N GLY A 107 -10.91 -3.80 -2.81
CA GLY A 107 -9.87 -4.83 -2.86
C GLY A 107 -8.88 -4.50 -3.96
N LEU A 108 -7.57 -4.54 -3.65
CA LEU A 108 -6.54 -4.11 -4.59
C LEU A 108 -5.36 -5.08 -4.55
N PRO A 109 -5.22 -5.93 -5.58
CA PRO A 109 -4.04 -6.79 -5.68
C PRO A 109 -2.86 -6.01 -6.24
N TRP A 110 -1.65 -6.37 -5.80
CA TRP A 110 -0.43 -5.75 -6.32
C TRP A 110 0.69 -6.78 -6.41
N SER A 111 1.70 -6.45 -7.22
CA SER A 111 2.87 -7.29 -7.42
C SER A 111 4.14 -6.47 -7.33
N MET A 112 5.20 -7.10 -6.84
CA MET A 112 6.55 -6.57 -6.94
C MET A 112 7.22 -7.26 -8.12
N VAL A 113 7.60 -6.47 -9.12
CA VAL A 113 8.04 -6.98 -10.43
C VAL A 113 9.52 -6.66 -10.64
N ALA A 114 10.28 -7.67 -11.04
CA ALA A 114 11.70 -7.49 -11.37
C ALA A 114 11.84 -6.76 -12.70
N ARG A 115 12.64 -5.68 -12.71
CA ARG A 115 12.86 -4.88 -13.91
C ARG A 115 13.63 -5.63 -14.99
N ALA A 116 14.50 -6.56 -14.57
CA ALA A 116 15.38 -7.27 -15.50
C ALA A 116 14.62 -8.17 -16.46
N ASP A 117 13.60 -8.88 -15.99
CA ASP A 117 12.92 -9.92 -16.77
C ASP A 117 11.39 -9.89 -16.64
N GLY A 118 10.85 -8.96 -15.85
CA GLY A 118 9.41 -8.87 -15.64
C GLY A 118 8.84 -9.96 -14.72
N ALA A 119 9.70 -10.73 -14.05
CA ALA A 119 9.23 -11.79 -13.15
C ALA A 119 8.63 -11.20 -11.89
N VAL A 120 7.56 -11.82 -11.39
CA VAL A 120 6.93 -11.44 -10.12
C VAL A 120 7.76 -12.02 -8.99
N ALA A 121 8.32 -11.12 -8.15
CA ALA A 121 9.15 -11.50 -7.00
C ALA A 121 8.35 -11.58 -5.70
N GLY A 122 7.17 -10.98 -5.67
CA GLY A 122 6.29 -10.99 -4.52
C GLY A 122 5.03 -10.21 -4.83
N GLY A 123 4.18 -10.07 -3.85
CA GLY A 123 2.94 -9.33 -4.04
C GLY A 123 2.10 -9.31 -2.79
N GLY A 124 0.88 -8.87 -2.94
CA GLY A 124 -0.06 -8.81 -1.85
C GLY A 124 -1.42 -8.35 -2.27
N TYR A 125 -2.21 -8.03 -1.26
CA TYR A 125 -3.59 -7.59 -1.43
C TYR A 125 -3.89 -6.53 -0.38
N GLU A 126 -4.56 -5.47 -0.81
CA GLU A 126 -5.02 -4.41 0.08
C GLU A 126 -6.53 -4.48 0.24
N VAL A 127 -7.02 -4.29 1.46
CA VAL A 127 -8.44 -4.07 1.73
C VAL A 127 -8.56 -2.66 2.28
N ILE A 128 -9.19 -1.78 1.51
CA ILE A 128 -9.13 -0.34 1.72
C ILE A 128 -10.52 0.22 2.00
N GLY A 129 -10.65 1.02 3.05
CA GLY A 129 -11.85 1.79 3.34
C GLY A 129 -11.60 3.29 3.14
N LEU A 130 -12.54 3.95 2.48
CA LEU A 130 -12.48 5.39 2.22
C LEU A 130 -13.38 6.15 3.19
N ASP A 131 -13.00 7.39 3.50
CA ASP A 131 -13.85 8.31 4.24
C ASP A 131 -14.83 9.02 3.29
N ASP A 132 -15.60 9.98 3.83
CA ASP A 132 -16.61 10.69 3.05
C ASP A 132 -15.99 11.61 1.97
N ASP A 133 -14.72 11.99 2.13
CA ASP A 133 -13.98 12.79 1.16
C ASP A 133 -13.29 11.94 0.08
N GLY A 134 -13.44 10.62 0.14
CA GLY A 134 -12.80 9.71 -0.80
C GLY A 134 -11.34 9.43 -0.52
N ARG A 135 -10.85 9.78 0.69
CA ARG A 135 -9.49 9.49 1.11
C ARG A 135 -9.46 8.21 1.94
N ILE A 136 -8.30 7.56 1.95
CA ILE A 136 -8.14 6.28 2.67
C ILE A 136 -8.19 6.54 4.18
N SER A 137 -9.16 5.94 4.85
CA SER A 137 -9.24 5.94 6.30
C SER A 137 -8.52 4.75 6.92
N PHE A 138 -8.53 3.61 6.26
CA PHE A 138 -7.74 2.45 6.65
C PHE A 138 -7.39 1.60 5.44
N ASP A 139 -6.29 0.89 5.55
CA ASP A 139 -5.79 -0.04 4.53
C ASP A 139 -5.20 -1.25 5.26
N HIS A 140 -5.81 -2.41 5.10
CA HIS A 140 -5.29 -3.67 5.62
C HIS A 140 -4.46 -4.33 4.53
N GLN A 141 -3.16 -4.39 4.75
CA GLN A 141 -2.20 -4.95 3.79
C GLN A 141 -1.85 -6.39 4.12
N PHE A 142 -2.06 -7.26 3.16
CA PHE A 142 -1.65 -8.66 3.21
C PHE A 142 -0.49 -8.85 2.24
N ILE A 143 0.66 -9.30 2.74
CA ILE A 143 1.86 -9.49 1.91
C ILE A 143 2.06 -10.98 1.66
N GLU A 144 2.20 -11.34 0.39
CA GLU A 144 2.41 -12.73 -0.03
C GLU A 144 3.65 -12.84 -0.92
N GLY A 145 4.28 -14.03 -0.90
CA GLY A 145 5.38 -14.34 -1.80
C GLY A 145 6.72 -13.72 -1.44
N VAL A 146 6.79 -12.88 -0.43
CA VAL A 146 8.05 -12.38 0.12
C VAL A 146 8.49 -13.36 1.19
N ARG A 147 9.25 -14.37 0.79
CA ARG A 147 9.72 -15.42 1.67
C ARG A 147 11.23 -15.50 1.67
#